data_fdac11a3ed7dcc45e0a95a13a836e7d0
#
_entry.id   fdac11a3ed7dcc45e0a95a13a836e7d0
#
_cell.length_a   1.000
_cell.length_b   1.000
_cell.length_c   1.000
_cell.angle_alpha   90.00
_cell.angle_beta   90.00
_cell.angle_gamma   90.00
#
_symmetry.space_group_name_H-M   'P 1'
#
loop_
_entity.id
_entity.type
_entity.pdbx_description
1 polymer ?
#
loop_
_entity_poly.entity_id
_entity_poly.type
_entity_poly.pdbx_seq_one_letter_code
_entity_poly.pdbx_strand_id
1 'polypeptide(L)'
;MVKAWYMQARPANPREECHLDPPKAATLEKLASIGVLYAYVDPKERDVKLEPIAKERGFDHSDEVAVSPQLLPDYEEKIQFFFEEHLHNDDEVRYVIDGCGYFDVRDNEDYIHVKRLFKSVPVWTAHFRKDEKTGKMPIRGEYVGKFQKAPT
;
A
#
# COMPACT_ATOMS: atom_id res chain seq x y z
N MET A 1 -6.64 -7.85 -13.22
CA MET A 1 -7.73 -7.27 -12.36
C MET A 1 -7.31 -7.46 -10.91
N VAL A 2 -7.50 -6.46 -10.05
CA VAL A 2 -7.19 -6.55 -8.61
C VAL A 2 -8.15 -7.52 -7.92
N LYS A 3 -7.64 -8.25 -6.93
CA LYS A 3 -8.42 -9.03 -5.97
C LYS A 3 -8.07 -8.56 -4.58
N ALA A 4 -9.03 -8.57 -3.67
CA ALA A 4 -8.81 -8.24 -2.26
C ALA A 4 -9.50 -9.26 -1.36
N TRP A 5 -8.89 -9.57 -0.25
CA TRP A 5 -9.41 -10.52 0.73
C TRP A 5 -8.93 -10.17 2.15
N TYR A 6 -9.65 -10.65 3.13
CA TYR A 6 -9.19 -10.62 4.50
C TYR A 6 -8.19 -11.74 4.73
N MET A 7 -7.10 -11.42 5.40
CA MET A 7 -6.02 -12.36 5.67
C MET A 7 -5.96 -12.73 7.16
N GLN A 8 -5.30 -13.83 7.43
CA GLN A 8 -4.89 -14.25 8.78
C GLN A 8 -3.77 -13.33 9.32
N ALA A 9 -3.13 -13.75 10.39
CA ALA A 9 -1.95 -13.07 10.89
C ALA A 9 -0.87 -12.97 9.79
N ARG A 10 -0.01 -11.97 9.91
CA ARG A 10 1.10 -11.72 8.98
C ARG A 10 1.94 -12.99 8.76
N PRO A 11 2.14 -13.46 7.53
CA PRO A 11 2.94 -14.63 7.24
C PRO A 11 4.44 -14.37 7.45
N ALA A 12 5.20 -15.43 7.67
CA ALA A 12 6.65 -15.35 7.68
C ALA A 12 7.23 -15.12 6.28
N ASN A 13 6.57 -15.67 5.25
CA ASN A 13 6.96 -15.52 3.86
C ASN A 13 6.06 -14.45 3.18
N PRO A 14 6.62 -13.33 2.70
CA PRO A 14 5.85 -12.24 2.07
C PRO A 14 5.18 -12.63 0.74
N ARG A 15 5.41 -13.83 0.23
CA ARG A 15 4.83 -14.34 -1.02
C ARG A 15 3.55 -15.17 -0.79
N GLU A 16 3.15 -15.38 0.46
CA GLU A 16 1.96 -16.16 0.80
C GLU A 16 0.69 -15.31 0.76
N GLU A 17 -0.39 -15.85 0.19
CA GLU A 17 -1.68 -15.17 0.09
C GLU A 17 -2.42 -15.06 1.44
N CYS A 18 -2.15 -15.94 2.37
CA CYS A 18 -2.67 -15.94 3.75
C CYS A 18 -4.18 -15.70 3.89
N HIS A 19 -4.99 -16.36 3.09
CA HIS A 19 -6.44 -16.29 3.21
C HIS A 19 -6.96 -16.71 4.59
N LEU A 20 -8.06 -16.10 5.03
CA LEU A 20 -8.84 -16.66 6.14
C LEU A 20 -9.37 -18.05 5.79
N ASP A 21 -9.70 -18.82 6.80
CA ASP A 21 -10.42 -20.10 6.65
C ASP A 21 -11.75 -20.03 7.44
N PRO A 22 -12.90 -20.02 6.75
CA PRO A 22 -13.09 -19.98 5.29
C PRO A 22 -12.64 -18.65 4.66
N PRO A 23 -12.26 -18.64 3.37
CA PRO A 23 -11.82 -17.44 2.68
C PRO A 23 -12.91 -16.35 2.66
N LYS A 24 -12.50 -15.10 2.93
CA LYS A 24 -13.41 -13.93 2.94
C LYS A 24 -12.87 -12.87 1.99
N ALA A 25 -13.62 -12.58 0.92
CA ALA A 25 -13.29 -11.50 0.01
C ALA A 25 -13.52 -10.13 0.67
N ALA A 26 -12.67 -9.16 0.31
CA ALA A 26 -12.89 -7.75 0.61
C ALA A 26 -13.37 -7.03 -0.67
N THR A 27 -14.28 -6.05 -0.51
CA THR A 27 -14.79 -5.27 -1.63
C THR A 27 -13.93 -4.03 -1.88
N LEU A 28 -14.02 -3.47 -3.10
CA LEU A 28 -13.37 -2.21 -3.43
C LEU A 28 -13.93 -1.04 -2.61
N GLU A 29 -15.21 -1.09 -2.24
CA GLU A 29 -15.84 -0.11 -1.35
C GLU A 29 -15.25 -0.19 0.07
N LYS A 30 -14.99 -1.40 0.57
CA LYS A 30 -14.30 -1.56 1.87
C LYS A 30 -12.89 -0.97 1.79
N LEU A 31 -12.15 -1.23 0.72
CA LEU A 31 -10.83 -0.62 0.50
C LEU A 31 -10.92 0.91 0.44
N ALA A 32 -11.87 1.45 -0.33
CA ALA A 32 -12.08 2.89 -0.44
C ALA A 32 -12.42 3.54 0.91
N SER A 33 -13.20 2.86 1.76
CA SER A 33 -13.57 3.36 3.09
C SER A 33 -12.37 3.57 4.03
N ILE A 34 -11.25 2.93 3.74
CA ILE A 34 -9.99 3.07 4.48
C ILE A 34 -8.92 3.85 3.71
N GLY A 35 -9.30 4.49 2.59
CA GLY A 35 -8.43 5.34 1.79
C GLY A 35 -7.65 4.61 0.69
N VAL A 36 -7.91 3.33 0.44
CA VAL A 36 -7.28 2.56 -0.63
C VAL A 36 -8.14 2.62 -1.88
N LEU A 37 -7.70 3.35 -2.88
CA LEU A 37 -8.43 3.55 -4.13
C LEU A 37 -7.84 2.68 -5.24
N TYR A 38 -8.71 2.14 -6.07
CA TYR A 38 -8.32 1.35 -7.23
C TYR A 38 -8.80 1.99 -8.53
N ALA A 39 -7.90 2.07 -9.49
CA ALA A 39 -8.21 2.43 -10.87
C ALA A 39 -7.54 1.43 -11.82
N TYR A 40 -8.26 0.98 -12.83
CA TYR A 40 -7.67 0.22 -13.92
C TYR A 40 -7.28 1.16 -15.04
N VAL A 41 -6.03 1.09 -15.45
CA VAL A 41 -5.51 1.79 -16.62
C VAL A 41 -4.95 0.75 -17.58
N ASP A 42 -5.50 0.70 -18.81
CA ASP A 42 -4.99 -0.20 -19.84
C ASP A 42 -3.52 0.11 -20.13
N PRO A 43 -2.62 -0.89 -20.20
CA PRO A 43 -1.21 -0.66 -20.50
C PRO A 43 -0.96 0.15 -21.79
N LYS A 44 -1.85 0.03 -22.79
CA LYS A 44 -1.76 0.80 -24.03
C LYS A 44 -2.08 2.28 -23.87
N GLU A 45 -2.79 2.64 -22.82
CA GLU A 45 -3.20 4.01 -22.49
C GLU A 45 -2.44 4.59 -21.29
N ARG A 46 -1.44 3.86 -20.78
CA ARG A 46 -0.70 4.18 -19.57
C ARG A 46 -0.25 5.65 -19.53
N ASP A 47 0.50 6.06 -20.54
CA ASP A 47 1.16 7.36 -20.56
C ASP A 47 0.15 8.52 -20.66
N VAL A 48 -1.00 8.28 -21.28
CA VAL A 48 -2.07 9.28 -21.42
C VAL A 48 -2.96 9.36 -20.18
N LYS A 49 -3.19 8.24 -19.48
CA LYS A 49 -4.14 8.18 -18.36
C LYS A 49 -3.50 8.34 -16.98
N LEU A 50 -2.24 8.01 -16.83
CA LEU A 50 -1.56 8.20 -15.55
C LEU A 50 -1.26 9.67 -15.24
N GLU A 51 -0.91 10.48 -16.25
CA GLU A 51 -0.62 11.90 -16.07
C GLU A 51 -1.79 12.69 -15.48
N PRO A 52 -3.05 12.58 -15.99
CA PRO A 52 -4.19 13.23 -15.36
C PRO A 52 -4.44 12.81 -13.92
N ILE A 53 -4.29 11.51 -13.61
CA ILE A 53 -4.44 10.98 -12.24
C ILE A 53 -3.37 11.56 -11.32
N ALA A 54 -2.13 11.61 -11.77
CA ALA A 54 -1.03 12.20 -11.03
C ALA A 54 -1.28 13.69 -10.76
N LYS A 55 -1.65 14.45 -11.79
CA LYS A 55 -1.93 15.89 -11.72
C LYS A 55 -3.10 16.21 -10.79
N GLU A 56 -4.22 15.49 -10.89
CA GLU A 56 -5.39 15.66 -10.03
C GLU A 56 -5.02 15.52 -8.54
N ARG A 57 -4.08 14.64 -8.23
CA ARG A 57 -3.65 14.35 -6.87
C ARG A 57 -2.37 15.08 -6.44
N GLY A 58 -1.81 15.91 -7.31
CA GLY A 58 -0.63 16.72 -7.03
C GLY A 58 0.67 15.93 -6.98
N PHE A 59 0.78 14.83 -7.74
CA PHE A 59 2.04 14.08 -7.89
C PHE A 59 2.84 14.65 -9.05
N ASP A 60 4.06 15.03 -8.77
CA ASP A 60 5.01 15.64 -9.72
C ASP A 60 6.28 14.82 -9.90
N HIS A 61 6.38 13.68 -9.22
CA HIS A 61 7.51 12.76 -9.33
C HIS A 61 7.04 11.32 -9.57
N SER A 62 7.75 10.60 -10.43
CA SER A 62 7.55 9.17 -10.68
C SER A 62 8.87 8.48 -10.95
N ASP A 63 8.98 7.23 -10.57
CA ASP A 63 10.07 6.33 -10.93
C ASP A 63 9.52 4.95 -11.32
N GLU A 64 10.37 4.13 -11.92
CA GLU A 64 10.06 2.73 -12.22
C GLU A 64 11.05 1.84 -11.48
N VAL A 65 10.55 0.78 -10.87
CA VAL A 65 11.36 -0.22 -10.20
C VAL A 65 10.95 -1.63 -10.63
N ALA A 66 11.93 -2.45 -10.97
CA ALA A 66 11.73 -3.87 -11.24
C ALA A 66 12.15 -4.69 -10.01
N VAL A 67 11.19 -5.43 -9.47
CA VAL A 67 11.38 -6.25 -8.28
C VAL A 67 11.44 -7.73 -8.68
N SER A 68 12.64 -8.24 -8.85
CA SER A 68 12.88 -9.67 -9.11
C SER A 68 14.25 -10.09 -8.58
N PRO A 69 14.50 -11.38 -8.35
CA PRO A 69 15.80 -11.86 -7.91
C PRO A 69 16.97 -11.48 -8.82
N GLN A 70 16.69 -11.28 -10.11
CA GLN A 70 17.71 -10.96 -11.13
C GLN A 70 17.99 -9.46 -11.23
N LEU A 71 17.01 -8.61 -10.94
CA LEU A 71 17.08 -7.18 -11.21
C LEU A 71 17.26 -6.33 -9.95
N LEU A 72 16.82 -6.82 -8.80
CA LEU A 72 16.92 -6.09 -7.55
C LEU A 72 18.12 -6.59 -6.72
N PRO A 73 19.18 -5.79 -6.56
CA PRO A 73 20.27 -6.15 -5.65
C PRO A 73 19.73 -6.39 -4.23
N ASP A 74 20.28 -7.38 -3.53
CA ASP A 74 19.87 -7.76 -2.16
C ASP A 74 18.37 -8.10 -2.06
N TYR A 75 17.85 -8.79 -3.08
CA TYR A 75 16.43 -9.06 -3.28
C TYR A 75 15.73 -9.60 -2.03
N GLU A 76 16.26 -10.65 -1.40
CA GLU A 76 15.65 -11.30 -0.25
C GLU A 76 15.57 -10.34 0.96
N GLU A 77 16.61 -9.57 1.21
CA GLU A 77 16.61 -8.58 2.30
C GLU A 77 15.63 -7.44 2.01
N LYS A 78 15.61 -6.95 0.76
CA LYS A 78 14.72 -5.86 0.36
C LYS A 78 13.26 -6.22 0.40
N ILE A 79 12.88 -7.43 -0.02
CA ILE A 79 11.47 -7.84 0.08
C ILE A 79 11.03 -8.01 1.54
N GLN A 80 11.91 -8.45 2.44
CA GLN A 80 11.61 -8.46 3.88
C GLN A 80 11.47 -7.04 4.43
N PHE A 81 12.34 -6.12 4.02
CA PHE A 81 12.24 -4.72 4.39
C PHE A 81 10.95 -4.06 3.88
N PHE A 82 10.56 -4.31 2.62
CA PHE A 82 9.30 -3.81 2.07
C PHE A 82 8.08 -4.39 2.77
N PHE A 83 8.19 -5.63 3.22
CA PHE A 83 7.14 -6.33 3.94
C PHE A 83 7.03 -5.92 5.41
N GLU A 84 8.04 -5.31 6.01
CA GLU A 84 7.96 -4.79 7.37
C GLU A 84 6.91 -3.67 7.45
N GLU A 85 5.96 -3.81 8.38
CA GLU A 85 4.87 -2.83 8.55
C GLU A 85 5.41 -1.44 8.89
N HIS A 86 5.07 -0.48 8.05
CA HIS A 86 5.55 0.89 8.16
C HIS A 86 4.53 1.91 7.63
N LEU A 87 4.78 3.20 7.91
CA LEU A 87 4.03 4.35 7.42
C LEU A 87 4.92 5.25 6.59
N HIS A 88 4.29 6.04 5.73
CA HIS A 88 4.89 7.22 5.08
C HIS A 88 4.10 8.47 5.41
N ASN A 89 4.71 9.64 5.21
CA ASN A 89 4.06 10.93 5.47
C ASN A 89 3.13 11.34 4.33
N ASP A 90 3.34 10.80 3.14
CA ASP A 90 2.64 11.18 1.91
C ASP A 90 1.81 10.02 1.36
N ASP A 91 0.80 10.36 0.56
CA ASP A 91 0.08 9.38 -0.24
C ASP A 91 1.00 8.72 -1.28
N GLU A 92 0.66 7.53 -1.74
CA GLU A 92 1.43 6.77 -2.73
C GLU A 92 0.53 6.12 -3.79
N VAL A 93 0.89 6.19 -5.09
CA VAL A 93 0.30 5.37 -6.18
C VAL A 93 1.30 4.34 -6.66
N ARG A 94 0.83 3.15 -6.92
CA ARG A 94 1.56 2.12 -7.65
C ARG A 94 0.78 1.72 -8.90
N TYR A 95 1.41 1.82 -10.03
CA TYR A 95 0.92 1.22 -11.27
C TYR A 95 1.76 -0.03 -11.56
N VAL A 96 1.10 -1.19 -11.63
CA VAL A 96 1.78 -2.45 -11.95
C VAL A 96 1.88 -2.54 -13.46
N ILE A 97 3.09 -2.40 -13.99
CA ILE A 97 3.38 -2.44 -15.41
C ILE A 97 3.35 -3.88 -15.91
N ASP A 98 3.98 -4.79 -15.17
CA ASP A 98 4.05 -6.22 -15.46
C ASP A 98 4.18 -7.02 -14.16
N GLY A 99 3.79 -8.29 -14.19
CA GLY A 99 3.85 -9.17 -13.04
C GLY A 99 2.68 -9.01 -12.06
N CYS A 100 2.91 -9.36 -10.81
CA CYS A 100 1.93 -9.24 -9.73
C CYS A 100 2.63 -9.00 -8.39
N GLY A 101 1.87 -8.48 -7.42
CA GLY A 101 2.36 -8.27 -6.07
C GLY A 101 1.20 -8.17 -5.08
N TYR A 102 1.49 -8.43 -3.82
CA TYR A 102 0.56 -8.26 -2.70
C TYR A 102 0.82 -6.95 -1.99
N PHE A 103 -0.24 -6.34 -1.51
CA PHE A 103 -0.22 -5.16 -0.67
C PHE A 103 -1.15 -5.42 0.50
N ASP A 104 -0.60 -5.64 1.71
CA ASP A 104 -1.38 -5.84 2.92
C ASP A 104 -1.63 -4.48 3.56
N VAL A 105 -2.81 -4.15 4.02
CA VAL A 105 -3.17 -2.89 4.67
C VAL A 105 -3.97 -3.16 5.93
N ARG A 106 -3.84 -2.32 6.94
CA ARG A 106 -4.57 -2.46 8.18
C ARG A 106 -5.85 -1.65 8.13
N ASP A 107 -6.99 -2.27 8.45
CA ASP A 107 -8.20 -1.53 8.77
C ASP A 107 -8.29 -1.22 10.28
N ASN A 108 -9.40 -0.61 10.69
CA ASN A 108 -9.60 -0.22 12.09
C ASN A 108 -9.80 -1.41 13.05
N GLU A 109 -10.02 -2.62 12.52
CA GLU A 109 -10.27 -3.82 13.33
C GLU A 109 -9.10 -4.78 13.37
N ASP A 110 -8.30 -4.93 12.34
CA ASP A 110 -6.96 -5.51 12.38
C ASP A 110 -6.26 -5.59 11.03
N TYR A 111 -5.79 -5.42 10.21
CA TYR A 111 -4.87 -5.49 9.07
C TYR A 111 -5.43 -5.17 7.70
N ILE A 112 -4.94 -4.13 7.13
CA ILE A 112 -4.98 -3.86 5.69
C ILE A 112 -3.69 -3.13 5.25
N HIS A 113 -3.25 -3.27 4.04
CA HIS A 113 -2.02 -2.80 3.41
C HIS A 113 -2.23 -1.74 2.31
N VAL A 114 -1.47 -0.69 2.23
CA VAL A 114 -1.67 0.45 1.33
C VAL A 114 -0.61 0.59 0.25
N LYS A 115 -1.03 1.18 -0.85
CA LYS A 115 -0.23 1.65 -1.98
C LYS A 115 0.22 3.09 -1.78
N ARG A 116 1.43 3.42 -2.18
CA ARG A 116 2.05 4.74 -1.96
C ARG A 116 2.05 5.66 -3.19
N LEU A 117 1.81 6.98 -2.98
CA LEU A 117 2.03 8.07 -3.91
C LEU A 117 2.83 9.18 -3.24
N PHE A 118 3.69 9.88 -3.97
CA PHE A 118 4.48 10.97 -3.44
C PHE A 118 4.08 12.32 -4.03
N LYS A 119 4.01 13.33 -3.16
CA LYS A 119 4.01 14.73 -3.55
C LYS A 119 5.46 15.22 -3.47
N SER A 120 6.11 15.53 -4.59
CA SER A 120 7.53 15.90 -4.68
C SER A 120 8.53 14.73 -4.59
N VAL A 121 9.83 15.05 -4.55
CA VAL A 121 10.89 14.03 -4.42
C VAL A 121 10.68 13.22 -3.14
N PRO A 122 10.52 11.90 -3.25
CA PRO A 122 10.16 11.09 -2.09
C PRO A 122 11.23 11.11 -1.02
N VAL A 123 10.84 11.37 0.21
CA VAL A 123 11.67 11.07 1.37
C VAL A 123 11.41 9.61 1.74
N TRP A 124 12.31 8.74 1.35
CA TRP A 124 12.20 7.28 1.53
C TRP A 124 12.35 6.81 2.98
N THR A 125 11.97 7.62 3.94
CA THR A 125 12.02 7.25 5.35
C THR A 125 10.79 6.41 5.71
N ALA A 126 11.00 5.13 5.91
CA ALA A 126 9.99 4.23 6.47
C ALA A 126 9.87 4.45 7.97
N HIS A 127 8.64 4.65 8.45
CA HIS A 127 8.34 4.76 9.88
C HIS A 127 7.74 3.43 10.35
N PHE A 128 8.60 2.54 10.82
CA PHE A 128 8.18 1.19 11.22
C PHE A 128 7.27 1.21 12.45
N ARG A 129 6.22 0.41 12.42
CA ARG A 129 5.24 0.32 13.51
C ARG A 129 5.87 -0.05 14.86
N LYS A 130 6.90 -0.88 14.86
CA LYS A 130 7.64 -1.30 16.06
C LYS A 130 8.40 -0.15 16.74
N ASP A 131 8.65 0.96 16.05
CA ASP A 131 9.36 2.10 16.60
C ASP A 131 8.43 2.93 17.48
N GLU A 132 8.79 3.16 18.73
CA GLU A 132 7.98 3.96 19.67
C GLU A 132 7.65 5.36 19.13
N LYS A 133 8.56 5.95 18.33
CA LYS A 133 8.38 7.27 17.72
C LYS A 133 7.24 7.28 16.71
N THR A 134 7.07 6.18 15.96
CA THR A 134 6.01 6.05 14.94
C THR A 134 4.62 6.10 15.57
N GLY A 135 4.42 5.49 16.73
CA GLY A 135 3.16 5.54 17.47
C GLY A 135 2.76 6.95 17.92
N LYS A 136 3.72 7.87 18.01
CA LYS A 136 3.53 9.28 18.45
C LYS A 136 3.46 10.26 17.28
N MET A 137 3.55 9.81 16.03
CA MET A 137 3.49 10.68 14.85
C MET A 137 2.10 11.28 14.68
N PRO A 138 1.98 12.60 14.34
CA PRO A 138 0.69 13.27 14.13
C PRO A 138 -0.19 12.54 13.10
N ILE A 139 0.38 12.12 11.98
CA ILE A 139 -0.35 11.42 10.91
C ILE A 139 -0.99 10.11 11.40
N ARG A 140 -0.35 9.39 12.35
CA ARG A 140 -0.96 8.22 12.97
C ARG A 140 -2.14 8.61 13.87
N GLY A 141 -2.02 9.67 14.62
CA GLY A 141 -3.10 10.21 15.46
C GLY A 141 -4.31 10.65 14.61
N GLU A 142 -4.06 11.30 13.47
CA GLU A 142 -5.10 11.67 12.51
C GLU A 142 -5.80 10.46 11.91
N TYR A 143 -5.05 9.44 11.51
CA TYR A 143 -5.59 8.20 10.97
C TYR A 143 -6.47 7.49 12.00
N VAL A 144 -5.96 7.22 13.19
CA VAL A 144 -6.72 6.58 14.29
C VAL A 144 -7.95 7.40 14.66
N GLY A 145 -7.83 8.74 14.71
CA GLY A 145 -8.93 9.64 15.04
C GLY A 145 -10.09 9.61 14.04
N LYS A 146 -9.84 9.31 12.76
CA LYS A 146 -10.89 9.14 11.74
C LYS A 146 -11.81 7.97 12.05
N PHE A 147 -11.29 6.90 12.64
CA PHE A 147 -12.04 5.66 12.91
C PHE A 147 -12.66 5.63 14.31
N GLN A 148 -12.11 6.37 15.27
CA GLN A 148 -12.70 6.47 16.62
C GLN A 148 -13.97 7.35 16.68
N LYS A 149 -14.26 8.13 15.62
CA LYS A 149 -15.42 9.03 15.55
C LYS A 149 -16.61 8.49 14.74
N ALA A 150 -16.53 7.26 14.22
CA ALA A 150 -17.68 6.63 13.57
C ALA A 150 -18.71 6.25 14.66
N PRO A 151 -19.94 6.79 14.64
CA PRO A 151 -20.94 6.40 15.62
C PRO A 151 -21.38 4.95 15.37
N THR A 152 -21.54 4.22 16.45
CA THR A 152 -22.23 2.92 16.52
C THR A 152 -23.64 3.00 15.97
#